data_9b70725e4e9bb422cdfe9e6e44892173
#
_entry.id   9b70725e4e9bb422cdfe9e6e44892173
#
_cell.length_a   1.000
_cell.length_b   1.000
_cell.length_c   1.000
_cell.angle_alpha   90.00
_cell.angle_beta   90.00
_cell.angle_gamma   90.00
#
_symmetry.space_group_name_H-M   'P 1'
#
loop_
_entity.id
_entity.type
_entity.pdbx_description
1 polymer ?
#
loop_
_entity_poly.entity_id
_entity_poly.type
_entity_poly.pdbx_seq_one_letter_code
_entity_poly.pdbx_strand_id
1 'polypeptide(L)'
;LGITDEVNKMEINEGKNVSEVLAAVSEGSNEIGIVYATDAASVADKVDVIAEAPADALKTPVLYPVGLIEDKEASEDDTAAAEAFLEYIKSDDAMKVFEKYGFTAYKADDASETDDKDAEATEEADDTETNAETETTEEAK
;
A
#
# COMPACT_ATOMS: atom_id res chain seq x y z
N LEU A 1 3.32 -19.87 5.74
CA LEU A 1 2.48 -21.02 5.38
C LEU A 1 3.26 -22.10 4.60
N GLY A 2 4.42 -21.79 4.01
CA GLY A 2 5.28 -22.75 3.29
C GLY A 2 4.69 -23.32 2.00
N ILE A 3 3.72 -22.63 1.39
CA ILE A 3 3.02 -23.06 0.17
C ILE A 3 3.39 -22.26 -1.06
N THR A 4 4.48 -21.51 -1.01
CA THR A 4 4.90 -20.61 -2.11
C THR A 4 5.11 -21.37 -3.43
N ASP A 5 5.74 -22.56 -3.37
CA ASP A 5 6.02 -23.36 -4.56
C ASP A 5 4.75 -23.93 -5.19
N GLU A 6 3.72 -24.21 -4.38
CA GLU A 6 2.42 -24.66 -4.86
C GLU A 6 1.69 -23.52 -5.54
N VAL A 7 1.65 -22.35 -4.90
CA VAL A 7 1.02 -21.15 -5.45
C VAL A 7 1.67 -20.74 -6.76
N ASN A 8 3.01 -20.73 -6.84
CA ASN A 8 3.74 -20.38 -8.07
C ASN A 8 3.52 -21.34 -9.26
N LYS A 9 2.94 -22.51 -9.03
CA LYS A 9 2.54 -23.44 -10.10
C LYS A 9 1.12 -23.23 -10.62
N MET A 10 0.34 -22.39 -9.93
CA MET A 10 -1.01 -22.05 -10.34
C MET A 10 -0.98 -21.04 -11.51
N GLU A 11 -2.06 -20.97 -12.25
CA GLU A 11 -2.27 -19.86 -13.19
C GLU A 11 -2.64 -18.62 -12.39
N ILE A 12 -1.75 -17.62 -12.39
CA ILE A 12 -1.88 -16.40 -11.59
C ILE A 12 -1.99 -15.20 -12.52
N ASN A 13 -3.01 -14.38 -12.30
CA ASN A 13 -3.13 -13.05 -12.89
C ASN A 13 -2.67 -12.02 -11.87
N GLU A 14 -1.56 -11.35 -12.15
CA GLU A 14 -1.04 -10.29 -11.30
C GLU A 14 -1.70 -8.95 -11.66
N GLY A 15 -2.46 -8.38 -10.71
CA GLY A 15 -2.97 -7.00 -10.82
C GLY A 15 -1.87 -6.00 -10.46
N LYS A 16 -1.88 -4.83 -11.11
CA LYS A 16 -0.95 -3.73 -10.78
C LYS A 16 -1.19 -3.15 -9.40
N ASN A 17 -2.37 -3.34 -8.86
CA ASN A 17 -2.79 -2.89 -7.54
C ASN A 17 -3.97 -3.73 -7.04
N VAL A 18 -4.29 -3.58 -5.76
CA VAL A 18 -5.39 -4.29 -5.09
C VAL A 18 -6.75 -4.05 -5.77
N SER A 19 -7.01 -2.84 -6.27
CA SER A 19 -8.28 -2.52 -6.92
C SER A 19 -8.49 -3.29 -8.22
N GLU A 20 -7.44 -3.56 -8.99
CA GLU A 20 -7.53 -4.41 -10.20
C GLU A 20 -7.84 -5.87 -9.83
N VAL A 21 -7.22 -6.39 -8.76
CA VAL A 21 -7.51 -7.74 -8.27
C VAL A 21 -8.96 -7.83 -7.81
N LEU A 22 -9.42 -6.85 -7.04
CA LEU A 22 -10.80 -6.79 -6.54
C LEU A 22 -11.82 -6.71 -7.69
N ALA A 23 -11.55 -5.88 -8.70
CA ALA A 23 -12.38 -5.77 -9.89
C ALA A 23 -12.46 -7.10 -10.65
N ALA A 24 -11.33 -7.77 -10.87
CA ALA A 24 -11.28 -9.03 -11.59
C ALA A 24 -12.13 -10.13 -10.92
N VAL A 25 -12.18 -10.19 -9.60
CA VAL A 25 -13.03 -11.13 -8.86
C VAL A 25 -14.49 -10.67 -8.87
N SER A 26 -14.76 -9.41 -8.55
CA SER A 26 -16.12 -8.89 -8.46
C SER A 26 -16.87 -8.86 -9.82
N GLU A 27 -16.13 -8.85 -10.92
CA GLU A 27 -16.65 -8.93 -12.29
C GLU A 27 -16.67 -10.37 -12.87
N GLY A 28 -16.14 -11.32 -12.12
CA GLY A 28 -16.12 -12.74 -12.48
C GLY A 28 -15.04 -13.12 -13.51
N SER A 29 -14.03 -12.28 -13.71
CA SER A 29 -12.88 -12.59 -14.56
C SER A 29 -11.90 -13.55 -13.87
N ASN A 30 -11.83 -13.50 -12.56
CA ASN A 30 -11.07 -14.42 -11.72
C ASN A 30 -12.01 -15.03 -10.68
N GLU A 31 -11.78 -16.30 -10.32
CA GLU A 31 -12.58 -17.01 -9.31
C GLU A 31 -12.18 -16.60 -7.89
N ILE A 32 -10.90 -16.32 -7.67
CA ILE A 32 -10.32 -16.02 -6.36
C ILE A 32 -9.32 -14.87 -6.50
N GLY A 33 -9.21 -14.02 -5.48
CA GLY A 33 -8.22 -12.96 -5.39
C GLY A 33 -7.74 -12.77 -3.96
N ILE A 34 -6.53 -12.23 -3.80
CA ILE A 34 -5.97 -11.84 -2.51
C ILE A 34 -5.97 -10.32 -2.45
N VAL A 35 -6.68 -9.77 -1.48
CA VAL A 35 -6.87 -8.34 -1.25
C VAL A 35 -6.83 -8.05 0.24
N TYR A 36 -6.83 -6.79 0.66
CA TYR A 36 -7.02 -6.46 2.06
C TYR A 36 -8.48 -6.66 2.47
N ALA A 37 -8.72 -6.98 3.73
CA ALA A 37 -10.07 -7.16 4.27
C ALA A 37 -10.93 -5.89 4.10
N THR A 38 -10.32 -4.72 4.22
CA THR A 38 -10.98 -3.42 3.99
C THR A 38 -11.46 -3.23 2.55
N ASP A 39 -10.70 -3.74 1.57
CA ASP A 39 -11.10 -3.68 0.15
C ASP A 39 -12.24 -4.64 -0.12
N ALA A 40 -12.18 -5.88 0.37
CA ALA A 40 -13.25 -6.84 0.25
C ALA A 40 -14.56 -6.31 0.88
N ALA A 41 -14.48 -5.67 2.05
CA ALA A 41 -15.63 -5.08 2.72
C ALA A 41 -16.31 -3.98 1.90
N SER A 42 -15.58 -3.27 1.04
CA SER A 42 -16.13 -2.22 0.17
C SER A 42 -17.07 -2.72 -0.91
N VAL A 43 -17.00 -4.02 -1.26
CA VAL A 43 -17.81 -4.69 -2.28
C VAL A 43 -18.42 -6.01 -1.75
N ALA A 44 -18.77 -6.03 -0.47
CA ALA A 44 -19.31 -7.21 0.22
C ALA A 44 -20.61 -7.78 -0.39
N ASP A 45 -21.26 -7.02 -1.26
CA ASP A 45 -22.42 -7.46 -2.04
C ASP A 45 -22.04 -8.26 -3.31
N LYS A 46 -20.76 -8.30 -3.68
CA LYS A 46 -20.28 -8.91 -4.92
C LYS A 46 -19.26 -10.02 -4.71
N VAL A 47 -18.66 -10.10 -3.55
CA VAL A 47 -17.61 -11.07 -3.24
C VAL A 47 -17.85 -11.71 -1.86
N ASP A 48 -17.44 -12.95 -1.71
CA ASP A 48 -17.40 -13.66 -0.44
C ASP A 48 -15.97 -13.76 0.07
N VAL A 49 -15.74 -13.45 1.35
CA VAL A 49 -14.46 -13.70 2.00
C VAL A 49 -14.37 -15.16 2.39
N ILE A 50 -13.50 -15.91 1.75
CA ILE A 50 -13.35 -17.35 1.95
C ILE A 50 -12.47 -17.64 3.18
N ALA A 51 -11.43 -16.84 3.36
CA ALA A 51 -10.50 -16.98 4.48
C ALA A 51 -9.74 -15.67 4.72
N GLU A 52 -9.28 -15.49 5.93
CA GLU A 52 -8.37 -14.40 6.32
C GLU A 52 -7.03 -15.01 6.77
N ALA A 53 -5.93 -14.34 6.41
CA ALA A 53 -4.63 -14.73 6.92
C ALA A 53 -4.56 -14.44 8.42
N PRO A 54 -4.15 -15.40 9.26
CA PRO A 54 -3.93 -15.14 10.68
C PRO A 54 -2.92 -14.03 10.88
N ALA A 55 -3.11 -13.18 11.89
CA ALA A 55 -2.22 -12.03 12.15
C ALA A 55 -0.76 -12.45 12.37
N ASP A 56 -0.53 -13.60 12.96
CA ASP A 56 0.79 -14.20 13.20
C ASP A 56 1.42 -14.88 11.98
N ALA A 57 0.66 -15.05 10.88
CA ALA A 57 1.19 -15.57 9.63
C ALA A 57 1.98 -14.53 8.82
N LEU A 58 1.81 -13.25 9.13
CA LEU A 58 2.54 -12.15 8.49
C LEU A 58 3.88 -11.92 9.21
N LYS A 59 4.97 -11.92 8.48
CA LYS A 59 6.31 -11.61 9.03
C LYS A 59 6.39 -10.16 9.52
N THR A 60 5.67 -9.26 8.86
CA THR A 60 5.58 -7.85 9.20
C THR A 60 4.12 -7.46 9.20
N PRO A 61 3.63 -6.78 10.23
CA PRO A 61 2.24 -6.32 10.27
C PRO A 61 1.98 -5.33 9.14
N VAL A 62 0.75 -5.34 8.62
CA VAL A 62 0.30 -4.32 7.65
C VAL A 62 -0.02 -3.06 8.43
N LEU A 63 0.80 -2.03 8.29
CA LEU A 63 0.65 -0.76 9.00
C LEU A 63 0.29 0.36 8.02
N TYR A 64 -0.58 1.26 8.46
CA TYR A 64 -0.95 2.50 7.79
C TYR A 64 -0.46 3.68 8.63
N PRO A 65 0.80 4.12 8.45
CA PRO A 65 1.35 5.23 9.21
C PRO A 65 0.75 6.55 8.74
N VAL A 66 0.60 7.48 9.66
CA VAL A 66 0.31 8.87 9.38
C VAL A 66 1.44 9.74 9.90
N GLY A 67 1.84 10.75 9.13
CA GLY A 67 2.88 11.70 9.51
C GLY A 67 2.49 13.13 9.16
N LEU A 68 2.94 14.06 9.99
CA LEU A 68 2.89 15.48 9.67
C LEU A 68 4.12 15.83 8.84
N ILE A 69 3.90 16.41 7.66
CA ILE A 69 4.96 16.87 6.76
C ILE A 69 5.14 18.37 6.97
N GLU A 70 6.38 18.81 7.17
CA GLU A 70 6.73 20.23 7.24
C GLU A 70 6.68 20.82 5.82
N ASP A 71 5.77 21.75 5.60
CA ASP A 71 5.71 22.56 4.39
C ASP A 71 6.15 23.99 4.70
N LYS A 72 7.26 24.41 4.09
CA LYS A 72 7.85 25.75 4.31
C LYS A 72 7.01 26.88 3.71
N GLU A 73 6.08 26.55 2.82
CA GLU A 73 5.16 27.51 2.18
C GLU A 73 3.79 27.55 2.85
N ALA A 74 3.50 26.62 3.77
CA ALA A 74 2.25 26.60 4.51
C ALA A 74 2.12 27.81 5.45
N SER A 75 0.92 28.33 5.58
CA SER A 75 0.62 29.35 6.59
C SER A 75 0.62 28.74 8.00
N GLU A 76 0.71 29.60 9.02
CA GLU A 76 0.57 29.17 10.42
C GLU A 76 -0.80 28.51 10.68
N ASP A 77 -1.85 29.02 10.05
CA ASP A 77 -3.20 28.47 10.16
C ASP A 77 -3.30 27.07 9.53
N ASP A 78 -2.67 26.84 8.36
CA ASP A 78 -2.64 25.54 7.71
C ASP A 78 -1.87 24.52 8.55
N THR A 79 -0.73 24.92 9.10
CA THR A 79 0.07 24.08 9.99
C THR A 79 -0.72 23.70 11.24
N ALA A 80 -1.35 24.66 11.90
CA ALA A 80 -2.18 24.42 13.07
C ALA A 80 -3.39 23.51 12.75
N ALA A 81 -3.99 23.66 11.58
CA ALA A 81 -5.07 22.78 11.12
C ALA A 81 -4.61 21.35 10.89
N ALA A 82 -3.43 21.15 10.31
CA ALA A 82 -2.84 19.84 10.09
C ALA A 82 -2.50 19.14 11.41
N GLU A 83 -1.93 19.88 12.38
CA GLU A 83 -1.66 19.36 13.73
C GLU A 83 -2.95 18.96 14.44
N ALA A 84 -3.98 19.82 14.40
CA ALA A 84 -5.27 19.52 14.99
C ALA A 84 -5.94 18.29 14.35
N PHE A 85 -5.81 18.12 13.04
CA PHE A 85 -6.28 16.92 12.34
C PHE A 85 -5.53 15.67 12.78
N LEU A 86 -4.20 15.74 12.89
CA LEU A 86 -3.40 14.63 13.39
C LEU A 86 -3.79 14.21 14.81
N GLU A 87 -4.07 15.15 15.70
CA GLU A 87 -4.57 14.85 17.04
C GLU A 87 -5.99 14.25 17.00
N TYR A 88 -6.86 14.78 16.12
CA TYR A 88 -8.21 14.23 15.96
C TYR A 88 -8.20 12.77 15.51
N ILE A 89 -7.38 12.39 14.53
CA ILE A 89 -7.34 11.00 14.03
C ILE A 89 -6.79 10.00 15.07
N LYS A 90 -6.09 10.47 16.10
CA LYS A 90 -5.65 9.66 17.24
C LYS A 90 -6.74 9.52 18.33
N SER A 91 -7.83 10.25 18.24
CA SER A 91 -8.88 10.24 19.24
C SER A 91 -9.69 8.93 19.20
N ASP A 92 -10.31 8.59 20.33
CA ASP A 92 -11.21 7.43 20.43
C ASP A 92 -12.39 7.50 19.44
N ASP A 93 -12.86 8.69 19.12
CA ASP A 93 -13.98 8.86 18.19
C ASP A 93 -13.56 8.59 16.74
N ALA A 94 -12.38 9.07 16.32
CA ALA A 94 -11.83 8.72 15.03
C ALA A 94 -11.48 7.22 14.96
N MET A 95 -10.95 6.65 16.05
CA MET A 95 -10.62 5.23 16.10
C MET A 95 -11.84 4.33 15.90
N LYS A 96 -12.99 4.68 16.50
CA LYS A 96 -14.27 3.98 16.26
C LYS A 96 -14.69 3.99 14.78
N VAL A 97 -14.37 5.08 14.07
CA VAL A 97 -14.62 5.17 12.63
C VAL A 97 -13.69 4.22 11.87
N PHE A 98 -12.40 4.20 12.19
CA PHE A 98 -11.45 3.26 11.56
C PHE A 98 -11.85 1.80 11.81
N GLU A 99 -12.22 1.44 13.04
CA GLU A 99 -12.69 0.10 13.41
C GLU A 99 -13.93 -0.33 12.62
N LYS A 100 -14.87 0.59 12.37
CA LYS A 100 -16.05 0.33 11.54
C LYS A 100 -15.68 -0.08 10.10
N TYR A 101 -14.55 0.39 9.59
CA TYR A 101 -14.04 0.04 8.27
C TYR A 101 -13.02 -1.11 8.28
N GLY A 102 -12.88 -1.81 9.42
CA GLY A 102 -12.02 -3.00 9.52
C GLY A 102 -10.58 -2.73 9.91
N PHE A 103 -10.22 -1.50 10.27
CA PHE A 103 -8.90 -1.18 10.80
C PHE A 103 -8.84 -1.44 12.31
N THR A 104 -7.66 -1.73 12.81
CA THR A 104 -7.37 -1.86 14.25
C THR A 104 -6.32 -0.85 14.68
N ALA A 105 -6.48 -0.31 15.89
CA ALA A 105 -5.46 0.57 16.47
C ALA A 105 -4.15 -0.19 16.68
N TYR A 106 -3.07 0.33 16.11
CA TYR A 106 -1.72 -0.21 16.39
C TYR A 106 -1.27 0.21 17.80
N LYS A 107 -0.82 -0.78 18.59
CA LYS A 107 -0.21 -0.56 19.90
C LYS A 107 1.26 -0.89 19.79
N ALA A 108 2.12 0.06 20.06
CA ALA A 108 3.57 -0.12 19.98
C ALA A 108 4.12 -1.22 20.91
N ASP A 109 3.36 -1.60 21.92
CA ASP A 109 3.74 -2.67 22.86
C ASP A 109 3.63 -4.09 22.24
N ASP A 110 2.92 -4.25 21.12
CA ASP A 110 2.86 -5.52 20.36
C ASP A 110 4.07 -5.73 19.43
N ALA A 111 4.96 -4.73 19.33
CA ALA A 111 6.19 -4.79 18.55
C ALA A 111 7.38 -5.25 19.41
N SER A 112 7.22 -6.32 20.22
CA SER A 112 8.34 -7.01 20.81
C SER A 112 9.06 -7.83 19.75
N GLU A 113 10.26 -7.37 19.39
CA GLU A 113 11.27 -8.10 18.61
C GLU A 113 11.06 -8.23 17.10
N THR A 114 11.05 -7.12 16.37
CA THR A 114 11.64 -7.12 15.04
C THR A 114 12.82 -6.16 15.02
N ASP A 115 13.99 -6.76 14.90
CA ASP A 115 15.31 -6.14 14.78
C ASP A 115 15.31 -4.98 13.78
N ASP A 116 15.67 -3.81 14.28
CA ASP A 116 15.85 -2.57 13.54
C ASP A 116 17.19 -2.64 12.76
N LYS A 117 17.20 -3.43 11.69
CA LYS A 117 18.36 -3.60 10.81
C LYS A 117 17.94 -3.88 9.36
N ASP A 118 17.33 -2.93 8.71
CA ASP A 118 17.38 -2.82 7.24
C ASP A 118 16.61 -1.56 6.77
N ALA A 119 17.01 -0.42 7.30
CA ALA A 119 16.65 0.87 6.70
C ALA A 119 17.93 1.54 6.18
N GLU A 120 18.65 0.87 5.28
CA GLU A 120 19.66 1.52 4.46
C GLU A 120 19.07 1.78 3.08
N ALA A 121 18.65 3.02 2.89
CA ALA A 121 18.19 3.55 1.62
C ALA A 121 19.33 3.46 0.60
N THR A 122 19.18 2.63 -0.39
CA THR A 122 20.01 2.69 -1.59
C THR A 122 19.48 3.78 -2.51
N GLU A 123 20.03 4.98 -2.37
CA GLU A 123 20.03 5.99 -3.43
C GLU A 123 21.06 5.53 -4.48
N GLU A 124 20.60 4.98 -5.57
CA GLU A 124 21.39 4.97 -6.81
C GLU A 124 20.61 5.76 -7.87
N ALA A 125 21.06 6.99 -8.05
CA ALA A 125 20.76 7.80 -9.20
C ALA A 125 21.55 7.23 -10.39
N ASP A 126 20.85 6.62 -11.34
CA ASP A 126 21.42 6.31 -12.66
C ASP A 126 21.19 7.50 -13.59
N ASP A 127 22.28 8.28 -13.75
CA ASP A 127 22.42 9.40 -14.64
C ASP A 127 23.05 8.88 -15.94
N THR A 128 22.24 8.47 -16.91
CA THR A 128 22.70 8.17 -18.26
C THR A 128 22.15 9.18 -19.25
N GLU A 129 22.88 10.29 -19.39
CA GLU A 129 22.85 11.12 -20.58
C GLU A 129 23.33 10.31 -21.79
N THR A 130 22.45 10.02 -22.73
CA THR A 130 22.83 9.64 -24.09
C THR A 130 22.54 10.77 -25.05
N ASN A 131 23.59 11.50 -25.34
CA ASN A 131 23.72 12.47 -26.42
C ASN A 131 23.66 11.71 -27.77
N ALA A 132 22.65 11.97 -28.58
CA ALA A 132 22.59 11.51 -29.97
C ALA A 132 22.65 12.74 -30.88
N GLU A 133 23.83 12.94 -31.43
CA GLU A 133 24.09 13.90 -32.50
C GLU A 133 23.31 13.52 -33.75
N THR A 134 22.60 14.51 -34.27
CA THR A 134 21.98 14.53 -35.59
C THR A 134 23.03 14.88 -36.64
N GLU A 135 23.39 13.97 -37.52
CA GLU A 135 24.03 14.30 -38.78
C GLU A 135 22.99 14.36 -39.90
N THR A 136 22.85 15.55 -40.41
CA THR A 136 22.22 15.88 -41.68
C THR A 136 23.17 15.55 -42.82
N THR A 137 22.70 14.78 -43.80
CA THR A 137 23.30 14.80 -45.15
C THR A 137 22.23 15.03 -46.19
N GLU A 138 22.39 16.15 -46.83
CA GLU A 138 21.83 16.63 -48.09
C GLU A 138 22.43 15.83 -49.26
N GLU A 139 21.67 15.50 -50.28
CA GLU A 139 21.88 15.69 -51.74
C GLU A 139 20.85 14.84 -52.51
N ALA A 140 20.00 15.47 -53.23
CA ALA A 140 20.03 15.91 -54.65
C ALA A 140 20.02 14.76 -55.69
N LYS A 141 18.89 14.52 -56.31
CA LYS A 141 18.68 14.67 -57.75
C LYS A 141 17.25 14.38 -58.17
#